data_ae7285410f1be9b4acc462b3189b3940
#
_entry.id   ae7285410f1be9b4acc462b3189b3940
#
_cell.length_a   1.000
_cell.length_b   1.000
_cell.length_c   1.000
_cell.angle_alpha   90.00
_cell.angle_beta   90.00
_cell.angle_gamma   90.00
#
_symmetry.space_group_name_H-M   'P 1'
#
loop_
_entity.id
_entity.type
_entity.pdbx_description
1 polymer ?
#
loop_
_entity_poly.entity_id
_entity_poly.type
_entity_poly.pdbx_seq_one_letter_code
_entity_poly.pdbx_strand_id
1 'polypeptide(L)'
;MKIQNGNQTIREICTINQGIVSGADYVSEKHLSKYPISSQKRDGIFVLDELHPSDAFVLNSILKSSNDKTLLKVFFKNSDIGKYVTNEKSTKHILFLGKDIKNELMLKQLYPIIAEHIYAFKQILVDKRASLNEKTEQWFTLNRGTSHPEVFSKCKIVCPQRSKTNTFGYNECEWYAASDVFFLTNPKEGYDLKYLLGLLNSKLYFMWLYSKGKRKGETLELTATPLSEIPIKKCGDREMASVVLLVDSIISAKKQGKDTSALENQIDFLVYHLYGLTYDEVLIVDPETPISREEYEAYKED
;
A
#
# COMPACT_ATOMS: atom_id res chain seq x y z
N MET A 1 -11.68 -13.10 22.15
CA MET A 1 -11.14 -11.71 22.15
C MET A 1 -12.30 -10.74 21.99
N LYS A 2 -12.37 -9.69 22.81
CA LYS A 2 -13.42 -8.64 22.76
C LYS A 2 -13.52 -7.93 21.41
N ILE A 3 -12.44 -7.93 20.64
CA ILE A 3 -12.33 -7.28 19.32
C ILE A 3 -13.30 -7.84 18.27
N GLN A 4 -13.82 -9.05 18.43
CA GLN A 4 -14.72 -9.69 17.44
C GLN A 4 -16.20 -9.47 17.68
N ASN A 5 -16.61 -9.03 18.88
CA ASN A 5 -18.01 -8.98 19.25
C ASN A 5 -18.74 -7.78 18.65
N GLY A 6 -19.68 -8.03 17.72
CA GLY A 6 -20.60 -7.02 17.18
C GLY A 6 -19.98 -5.94 16.28
N ASN A 7 -18.73 -6.13 15.85
CA ASN A 7 -18.00 -5.16 15.04
C ASN A 7 -18.17 -5.41 13.54
N GLN A 8 -18.22 -4.33 12.76
CA GLN A 8 -18.17 -4.42 11.30
C GLN A 8 -16.75 -4.77 10.85
N THR A 9 -16.63 -5.39 9.69
CA THR A 9 -15.32 -5.74 9.11
C THR A 9 -14.84 -4.68 8.12
N ILE A 10 -13.54 -4.66 7.82
CA ILE A 10 -12.97 -3.72 6.82
C ILE A 10 -13.72 -3.80 5.50
N ARG A 11 -14.11 -4.99 5.01
CA ARG A 11 -14.89 -5.13 3.75
C ARG A 11 -16.23 -4.41 3.77
N GLU A 12 -16.82 -4.25 4.95
CA GLU A 12 -18.11 -3.59 5.12
C GLU A 12 -17.99 -2.08 5.17
N ILE A 13 -16.80 -1.56 5.48
CA ILE A 13 -16.58 -0.13 5.72
C ILE A 13 -15.61 0.55 4.75
N CYS A 14 -14.76 -0.20 4.05
CA CYS A 14 -13.78 0.34 3.10
C CYS A 14 -13.73 -0.45 1.80
N THR A 15 -13.27 0.21 0.74
CA THR A 15 -12.87 -0.46 -0.50
C THR A 15 -11.44 -0.95 -0.36
N ILE A 16 -11.19 -2.22 -0.72
CA ILE A 16 -9.86 -2.83 -0.70
C ILE A 16 -9.40 -3.05 -2.13
N ASN A 17 -8.25 -2.51 -2.49
CA ASN A 17 -7.63 -2.69 -3.79
C ASN A 17 -6.19 -3.19 -3.63
N GLN A 18 -5.73 -4.00 -4.59
CA GLN A 18 -4.34 -4.39 -4.72
C GLN A 18 -3.63 -3.42 -5.66
N GLY A 19 -2.33 -3.21 -5.45
CA GLY A 19 -1.50 -2.42 -6.34
C GLY A 19 -1.30 -3.07 -7.71
N ILE A 20 -0.43 -2.49 -8.51
CA ILE A 20 -0.25 -2.77 -9.92
C ILE A 20 0.50 -4.08 -10.12
N VAL A 21 -0.02 -4.93 -11.01
CA VAL A 21 0.69 -6.07 -11.57
C VAL A 21 1.15 -5.69 -12.99
N SER A 22 2.42 -5.42 -13.16
CA SER A 22 2.99 -5.00 -14.45
C SER A 22 3.09 -6.17 -15.45
N GLY A 23 3.35 -7.37 -14.94
CA GLY A 23 3.71 -8.53 -15.73
C GLY A 23 5.23 -8.74 -15.81
N ALA A 24 6.00 -7.67 -16.01
CA ALA A 24 7.45 -7.66 -15.96
C ALA A 24 7.97 -6.26 -15.62
N ASP A 25 8.45 -6.06 -14.38
CA ASP A 25 9.02 -4.77 -13.97
C ASP A 25 10.35 -4.48 -14.69
N TYR A 26 11.24 -5.48 -14.70
CA TYR A 26 12.63 -5.37 -15.16
C TYR A 26 13.07 -6.59 -15.96
N VAL A 27 14.13 -6.43 -16.74
CA VAL A 27 14.85 -7.51 -17.40
C VAL A 27 15.51 -8.41 -16.35
N SER A 28 15.23 -9.71 -16.42
CA SER A 28 15.82 -10.74 -15.58
C SER A 28 16.85 -11.56 -16.34
N GLU A 29 17.72 -12.31 -15.64
CA GLU A 29 18.63 -13.27 -16.29
C GLU A 29 17.89 -14.31 -17.14
N LYS A 30 16.72 -14.75 -16.70
CA LYS A 30 15.86 -15.64 -17.47
C LYS A 30 15.42 -14.99 -18.79
N HIS A 31 15.17 -13.68 -18.81
CA HIS A 31 14.85 -12.97 -20.03
C HIS A 31 16.07 -12.97 -20.98
N LEU A 32 17.26 -12.63 -20.47
CA LEU A 32 18.50 -12.61 -21.26
C LEU A 32 18.86 -13.98 -21.84
N SER A 33 18.61 -15.06 -21.12
CA SER A 33 18.88 -16.42 -21.60
C SER A 33 17.88 -16.93 -22.65
N LYS A 34 16.65 -16.36 -22.66
CA LYS A 34 15.57 -16.85 -23.52
C LYS A 34 15.33 -15.99 -24.76
N TYR A 35 15.59 -14.66 -24.67
CA TYR A 35 15.23 -13.73 -25.72
C TYR A 35 16.46 -12.99 -26.27
N PRO A 36 16.55 -12.76 -27.59
CA PRO A 36 17.64 -12.00 -28.20
C PRO A 36 17.40 -10.49 -28.06
N ILE A 37 17.52 -9.97 -26.83
CA ILE A 37 17.38 -8.55 -26.53
C ILE A 37 18.72 -7.90 -26.26
N SER A 38 18.88 -6.64 -26.67
CA SER A 38 20.10 -5.84 -26.46
C SER A 38 20.18 -5.18 -25.09
N SER A 39 19.35 -5.58 -24.16
CA SER A 39 19.24 -5.03 -22.82
C SER A 39 20.10 -5.77 -21.81
N GLN A 40 20.36 -5.14 -20.67
CA GLN A 40 21.09 -5.73 -19.56
C GLN A 40 20.14 -6.15 -18.43
N LYS A 41 20.64 -6.98 -17.51
CA LYS A 41 19.91 -7.32 -16.29
C LYS A 41 19.55 -6.05 -15.51
N ARG A 42 18.30 -5.95 -15.08
CA ARG A 42 17.68 -4.82 -14.38
C ARG A 42 17.30 -3.61 -15.22
N ASP A 43 17.58 -3.59 -16.53
CA ASP A 43 16.95 -2.59 -17.39
C ASP A 43 15.44 -2.61 -17.18
N GLY A 44 14.84 -1.42 -17.04
CA GLY A 44 13.41 -1.29 -16.80
C GLY A 44 12.59 -1.72 -18.02
N ILE A 45 11.50 -2.45 -17.77
CA ILE A 45 10.48 -2.75 -18.79
C ILE A 45 9.29 -1.82 -18.56
N PHE A 46 8.50 -2.09 -17.50
CA PHE A 46 7.43 -1.18 -17.08
C PHE A 46 7.86 -0.24 -15.96
N VAL A 47 8.87 -0.61 -15.16
CA VAL A 47 9.38 0.21 -14.06
C VAL A 47 10.77 0.70 -14.40
N LEU A 48 10.93 2.01 -14.49
CA LEU A 48 12.19 2.70 -14.77
C LEU A 48 12.76 3.29 -13.48
N ASP A 49 14.07 3.21 -13.28
CA ASP A 49 14.76 3.76 -12.10
C ASP A 49 15.70 4.90 -12.50
N GLU A 50 15.52 6.10 -11.95
CA GLU A 50 16.38 7.26 -12.22
C GLU A 50 17.86 7.00 -11.97
N LEU A 51 18.17 6.08 -11.03
CA LEU A 51 19.55 5.72 -10.68
C LEU A 51 20.17 4.69 -11.63
N HIS A 52 19.38 4.12 -12.55
CA HIS A 52 19.86 3.15 -13.52
C HIS A 52 20.17 3.88 -14.85
N PRO A 53 21.41 3.83 -15.40
CA PRO A 53 21.81 4.67 -16.53
C PRO A 53 20.94 4.53 -17.79
N SER A 54 20.55 3.29 -18.18
CA SER A 54 19.70 3.07 -19.35
C SER A 54 18.27 3.61 -19.12
N ASP A 55 17.73 3.43 -17.93
CA ASP A 55 16.41 3.91 -17.58
C ASP A 55 16.37 5.43 -17.48
N ALA A 56 17.41 6.06 -16.93
CA ALA A 56 17.54 7.51 -16.85
C ALA A 56 17.52 8.16 -18.23
N PHE A 57 18.13 7.52 -19.25
CA PHE A 57 18.08 8.00 -20.63
C PHE A 57 16.65 7.98 -21.18
N VAL A 58 15.93 6.88 -20.97
CA VAL A 58 14.53 6.73 -21.39
C VAL A 58 13.62 7.72 -20.65
N LEU A 59 13.78 7.84 -19.32
CA LEU A 59 13.03 8.78 -18.48
C LEU A 59 13.20 10.22 -18.96
N ASN A 60 14.45 10.65 -19.23
CA ASN A 60 14.73 11.99 -19.73
C ASN A 60 14.06 12.26 -21.09
N SER A 61 13.93 11.26 -21.94
CA SER A 61 13.23 11.37 -23.22
C SER A 61 11.72 11.49 -23.03
N ILE A 62 11.13 10.65 -22.17
CA ILE A 62 9.71 10.68 -21.83
C ILE A 62 9.31 12.03 -21.21
N LEU A 63 10.12 12.56 -20.28
CA LEU A 63 9.82 13.83 -19.59
C LEU A 63 9.80 15.04 -20.53
N LYS A 64 10.49 14.97 -21.68
CA LYS A 64 10.46 16.02 -22.72
C LYS A 64 9.22 15.94 -23.61
N SER A 65 8.55 14.81 -23.66
CA SER A 65 7.33 14.62 -24.45
C SER A 65 6.09 15.07 -23.68
N SER A 66 5.23 15.87 -24.30
CA SER A 66 3.99 16.35 -23.69
C SER A 66 3.00 15.21 -23.41
N ASN A 67 2.95 14.20 -24.26
CA ASN A 67 2.03 13.08 -24.15
C ASN A 67 2.62 11.94 -23.32
N ASP A 68 3.82 11.47 -23.64
CA ASP A 68 4.42 10.31 -22.97
C ASP A 68 4.53 10.51 -21.45
N LYS A 69 4.91 11.72 -20.99
CA LYS A 69 5.01 12.04 -19.57
C LYS A 69 3.68 11.86 -18.79
N THR A 70 2.54 11.90 -19.44
CA THR A 70 1.23 11.72 -18.79
C THR A 70 1.05 10.30 -18.25
N LEU A 71 1.72 9.32 -18.89
CA LEU A 71 1.71 7.92 -18.49
C LEU A 71 2.83 7.56 -17.51
N LEU A 72 3.73 8.49 -17.22
CA LEU A 72 4.80 8.28 -16.25
C LEU A 72 4.31 8.60 -14.84
N LYS A 73 4.37 7.63 -13.93
CA LYS A 73 3.90 7.80 -12.55
C LYS A 73 5.00 7.40 -11.57
N VAL A 74 5.21 8.19 -10.52
CA VAL A 74 6.13 7.83 -9.42
C VAL A 74 5.67 6.52 -8.79
N PHE A 75 6.59 5.56 -8.62
CA PHE A 75 6.28 4.20 -8.25
C PHE A 75 6.94 3.77 -6.96
N PHE A 76 6.16 3.16 -6.09
CA PHE A 76 6.56 2.76 -4.74
C PHE A 76 6.44 1.25 -4.54
N LYS A 77 7.07 0.76 -3.48
CA LYS A 77 7.07 -0.65 -3.07
C LYS A 77 6.67 -0.79 -1.61
N ASN A 78 6.50 -2.01 -1.17
CA ASN A 78 6.18 -2.32 0.23
C ASN A 78 7.20 -1.74 1.22
N SER A 79 8.48 -1.61 0.84
CA SER A 79 9.53 -0.99 1.66
C SER A 79 9.35 0.52 1.88
N ASP A 80 8.47 1.16 1.12
CA ASP A 80 8.17 2.59 1.24
C ASP A 80 7.06 2.89 2.26
N ILE A 81 6.57 1.85 2.96
CA ILE A 81 5.51 1.95 3.94
C ILE A 81 6.09 1.78 5.34
N GLY A 82 5.87 2.77 6.20
CA GLY A 82 6.09 2.72 7.63
C GLY A 82 4.78 2.76 8.41
N LYS A 83 4.82 2.50 9.73
CA LYS A 83 3.66 2.77 10.59
C LYS A 83 3.29 4.25 10.52
N TYR A 84 2.03 4.55 10.22
CA TYR A 84 1.41 5.88 10.09
C TYR A 84 1.83 6.70 8.86
N VAL A 85 2.97 6.44 8.25
CA VAL A 85 3.53 7.26 7.15
C VAL A 85 3.99 6.42 5.98
N THR A 86 4.15 7.07 4.82
CA THR A 86 4.79 6.48 3.64
C THR A 86 5.89 7.39 3.13
N ASN A 87 6.85 6.84 2.37
CA ASN A 87 7.73 7.68 1.57
C ASN A 87 6.90 8.44 0.52
N GLU A 88 7.18 9.72 0.34
CA GLU A 88 6.53 10.59 -0.66
C GLU A 88 7.40 10.79 -1.90
N LYS A 89 8.64 10.27 -1.89
CA LYS A 89 9.59 10.34 -3.00
C LYS A 89 10.11 8.96 -3.33
N SER A 90 10.29 8.70 -4.62
CA SER A 90 10.91 7.49 -5.14
C SER A 90 11.72 7.85 -6.39
N THR A 91 12.80 7.12 -6.63
CA THR A 91 13.55 7.17 -7.89
C THR A 91 12.92 6.30 -8.98
N LYS A 92 11.90 5.53 -8.63
CA LYS A 92 11.23 4.60 -9.54
C LYS A 92 9.98 5.21 -10.14
N HIS A 93 9.79 4.94 -11.41
CA HIS A 93 8.63 5.37 -12.17
C HIS A 93 8.01 4.17 -12.89
N ILE A 94 6.69 4.12 -12.98
CA ILE A 94 5.98 3.12 -13.76
C ILE A 94 5.38 3.75 -15.01
N LEU A 95 5.51 3.05 -16.12
CA LEU A 95 4.77 3.34 -17.35
C LEU A 95 3.33 2.84 -17.16
N PHE A 96 2.42 3.74 -16.83
CA PHE A 96 1.03 3.41 -16.49
C PHE A 96 0.20 3.20 -17.78
N LEU A 97 0.48 2.11 -18.47
CA LEU A 97 -0.18 1.73 -19.71
C LEU A 97 -1.48 0.98 -19.40
N GLY A 98 -2.59 1.69 -19.46
CA GLY A 98 -3.93 1.18 -19.19
C GLY A 98 -4.61 0.54 -20.41
N LYS A 99 -5.75 -0.10 -20.17
CA LYS A 99 -6.59 -0.73 -21.22
C LYS A 99 -7.35 0.27 -22.08
N ASP A 100 -7.29 1.54 -21.78
CA ASP A 100 -7.78 2.66 -22.60
C ASP A 100 -6.98 2.81 -23.89
N ILE A 101 -5.70 2.42 -23.91
CA ILE A 101 -4.89 2.32 -25.12
C ILE A 101 -5.28 1.04 -25.86
N LYS A 102 -6.12 1.18 -26.90
CA LYS A 102 -6.81 0.04 -27.52
C LYS A 102 -5.95 -0.86 -28.37
N ASN A 103 -4.93 -0.32 -29.04
CA ASN A 103 -4.09 -1.07 -29.97
C ASN A 103 -2.69 -0.43 -30.11
N GLU A 104 -1.79 -1.16 -30.78
CA GLU A 104 -0.42 -0.74 -31.03
C GLU A 104 -0.32 0.55 -31.86
N LEU A 105 -1.25 0.79 -32.80
CA LEU A 105 -1.27 2.00 -33.60
C LEU A 105 -1.49 3.24 -32.72
N MET A 106 -2.48 3.16 -31.84
CA MET A 106 -2.78 4.21 -30.88
C MET A 106 -1.59 4.48 -29.94
N LEU A 107 -0.94 3.42 -29.46
CA LEU A 107 0.27 3.54 -28.63
C LEU A 107 1.36 4.29 -29.37
N LYS A 108 1.67 3.90 -30.60
CA LYS A 108 2.71 4.54 -31.43
C LYS A 108 2.40 6.00 -31.79
N GLN A 109 1.14 6.32 -32.07
CA GLN A 109 0.73 7.68 -32.45
C GLN A 109 0.72 8.65 -31.27
N LEU A 110 0.21 8.21 -30.11
CA LEU A 110 0.04 9.07 -28.94
C LEU A 110 1.25 9.10 -28.03
N TYR A 111 1.99 8.00 -27.93
CA TYR A 111 3.08 7.79 -26.99
C TYR A 111 4.31 7.16 -27.67
N PRO A 112 4.93 7.87 -28.65
CA PRO A 112 5.94 7.29 -29.53
C PRO A 112 7.23 6.87 -28.78
N ILE A 113 7.64 7.59 -27.74
CA ILE A 113 8.85 7.28 -26.97
C ILE A 113 8.62 6.03 -26.10
N ILE A 114 7.46 5.96 -25.41
CA ILE A 114 7.08 4.78 -24.64
C ILE A 114 6.87 3.58 -25.58
N ALA A 115 6.28 3.79 -26.76
CA ALA A 115 6.12 2.74 -27.76
C ALA A 115 7.46 2.16 -28.18
N GLU A 116 8.44 3.00 -28.54
CA GLU A 116 9.79 2.56 -28.92
C GLU A 116 10.43 1.72 -27.81
N HIS A 117 10.39 2.22 -26.57
CA HIS A 117 10.94 1.53 -25.41
C HIS A 117 10.28 0.16 -25.19
N ILE A 118 8.94 0.11 -25.10
CA ILE A 118 8.23 -1.14 -24.74
C ILE A 118 8.29 -2.18 -25.85
N TYR A 119 8.44 -1.77 -27.12
CA TYR A 119 8.59 -2.68 -28.25
C TYR A 119 9.87 -3.53 -28.20
N ALA A 120 10.93 -3.03 -27.57
CA ALA A 120 12.14 -3.84 -27.34
C ALA A 120 11.86 -5.09 -26.51
N PHE A 121 10.80 -5.11 -25.76
CA PHE A 121 10.41 -6.21 -24.87
C PHE A 121 9.15 -6.96 -25.32
N LYS A 122 8.65 -6.71 -26.53
CA LYS A 122 7.39 -7.24 -27.05
C LYS A 122 7.26 -8.76 -26.84
N GLN A 123 8.29 -9.53 -27.23
CA GLN A 123 8.24 -10.99 -27.15
C GLN A 123 8.14 -11.49 -25.70
N ILE A 124 8.84 -10.84 -24.77
CA ILE A 124 8.75 -11.13 -23.33
C ILE A 124 7.32 -10.94 -22.83
N LEU A 125 6.70 -9.83 -23.21
CA LEU A 125 5.38 -9.44 -22.71
C LEU A 125 4.27 -10.29 -23.35
N VAL A 126 4.37 -10.61 -24.63
CA VAL A 126 3.46 -11.53 -25.33
C VAL A 126 3.50 -12.92 -24.69
N ASP A 127 4.69 -13.49 -24.52
CA ASP A 127 4.87 -14.81 -23.91
C ASP A 127 4.37 -14.83 -22.45
N LYS A 128 4.59 -13.75 -21.73
CA LYS A 128 4.11 -13.62 -20.36
C LYS A 128 2.59 -13.68 -20.29
N ARG A 129 1.87 -12.95 -21.15
CA ARG A 129 0.40 -12.99 -21.23
C ARG A 129 -0.11 -14.35 -21.65
N ALA A 130 0.50 -14.95 -22.68
CA ALA A 130 0.16 -16.30 -23.15
C ALA A 130 0.30 -17.33 -22.00
N SER A 131 1.36 -17.22 -21.19
CA SER A 131 1.57 -18.11 -20.03
C SER A 131 0.51 -17.95 -18.91
N LEU A 132 -0.23 -16.84 -18.91
CA LEU A 132 -1.31 -16.55 -17.97
C LEU A 132 -2.72 -16.78 -18.59
N ASN A 133 -2.78 -17.31 -19.81
CA ASN A 133 -4.00 -17.44 -20.62
C ASN A 133 -4.73 -16.09 -20.80
N GLU A 134 -3.98 -14.99 -20.86
CA GLU A 134 -4.51 -13.66 -21.11
C GLU A 134 -4.43 -13.29 -22.60
N LYS A 135 -5.29 -12.36 -23.03
CA LYS A 135 -5.27 -11.87 -24.43
C LYS A 135 -3.95 -11.16 -24.74
N THR A 136 -3.38 -11.45 -25.88
CA THR A 136 -2.07 -10.93 -26.31
C THR A 136 -2.16 -9.68 -27.19
N GLU A 137 -3.34 -9.26 -27.62
CA GLU A 137 -3.53 -8.06 -28.47
C GLU A 137 -3.11 -6.75 -27.77
N GLN A 138 -3.28 -6.70 -26.45
CA GLN A 138 -2.84 -5.58 -25.63
C GLN A 138 -1.61 -5.95 -24.79
N TRP A 139 -0.64 -6.65 -25.37
CA TRP A 139 0.56 -7.14 -24.71
C TRP A 139 1.35 -6.03 -23.99
N PHE A 140 1.25 -4.79 -24.46
CA PHE A 140 1.94 -3.61 -23.94
C PHE A 140 1.27 -2.97 -22.73
N THR A 141 0.08 -3.39 -22.32
CA THR A 141 -0.60 -2.83 -21.14
C THR A 141 -0.20 -3.56 -19.85
N LEU A 142 -0.34 -2.88 -18.72
CA LEU A 142 -0.21 -3.50 -17.40
C LEU A 142 -1.25 -4.62 -17.21
N ASN A 143 -0.89 -5.70 -16.53
CA ASN A 143 -1.78 -6.86 -16.39
C ASN A 143 -3.00 -6.55 -15.52
N ARG A 144 -2.77 -5.91 -14.36
CA ARG A 144 -3.83 -5.51 -13.41
C ARG A 144 -3.49 -4.21 -12.70
N GLY A 145 -4.49 -3.58 -12.07
CA GLY A 145 -4.32 -2.34 -11.30
C GLY A 145 -4.65 -1.07 -12.09
N THR A 146 -5.12 -1.18 -13.34
CA THR A 146 -5.47 -0.02 -14.18
C THR A 146 -6.97 0.25 -14.25
N SER A 147 -7.81 -0.61 -13.68
CA SER A 147 -9.28 -0.47 -13.74
C SER A 147 -9.83 0.63 -12.82
N HIS A 148 -9.09 0.95 -11.76
CA HIS A 148 -9.47 1.92 -10.73
C HIS A 148 -8.30 2.87 -10.42
N PRO A 149 -7.86 3.69 -11.39
CA PRO A 149 -6.70 4.57 -11.22
C PRO A 149 -6.90 5.62 -10.11
N GLU A 150 -8.16 5.96 -9.80
CA GLU A 150 -8.52 6.90 -8.73
C GLU A 150 -8.07 6.44 -7.34
N VAL A 151 -7.84 5.16 -7.13
CA VAL A 151 -7.33 4.61 -5.86
C VAL A 151 -5.96 5.18 -5.52
N PHE A 152 -5.14 5.46 -6.54
CA PHE A 152 -3.78 5.97 -6.35
C PHE A 152 -3.73 7.46 -6.01
N SER A 153 -4.77 8.23 -6.33
CA SER A 153 -4.85 9.69 -6.08
C SER A 153 -5.66 10.08 -4.85
N LYS A 154 -6.54 9.18 -4.34
CA LYS A 154 -7.37 9.45 -3.14
C LYS A 154 -6.57 9.34 -1.85
N CYS A 155 -7.10 9.94 -0.76
CA CYS A 155 -6.66 9.62 0.60
C CYS A 155 -6.82 8.13 0.86
N LYS A 156 -5.82 7.51 1.46
CA LYS A 156 -5.75 6.06 1.59
C LYS A 156 -4.90 5.61 2.76
N ILE A 157 -5.24 4.45 3.30
CA ILE A 157 -4.32 3.63 4.08
C ILE A 157 -3.69 2.62 3.14
N VAL A 158 -2.39 2.42 3.26
CA VAL A 158 -1.63 1.41 2.53
C VAL A 158 -0.97 0.44 3.49
N CYS A 159 -0.87 -0.83 3.11
CA CYS A 159 -0.13 -1.81 3.87
C CYS A 159 0.63 -2.77 2.95
N PRO A 160 1.81 -3.27 3.39
CA PRO A 160 2.53 -4.29 2.67
C PRO A 160 1.79 -5.63 2.77
N GLN A 161 1.83 -6.42 1.70
CA GLN A 161 1.29 -7.79 1.71
C GLN A 161 1.88 -8.64 2.85
N ARG A 162 3.14 -8.38 3.21
CA ARG A 162 3.85 -9.11 4.28
C ARG A 162 4.66 -8.15 5.13
N SER A 163 4.51 -8.27 6.44
CA SER A 163 5.28 -7.51 7.43
C SER A 163 5.47 -8.30 8.70
N LYS A 164 6.57 -8.05 9.44
CA LYS A 164 6.79 -8.64 10.76
C LYS A 164 5.84 -8.07 11.82
N THR A 165 5.38 -6.84 11.61
CA THR A 165 4.44 -6.14 12.51
C THR A 165 3.24 -5.64 11.70
N ASN A 166 2.19 -5.18 12.38
CA ASN A 166 1.09 -4.46 11.76
C ASN A 166 1.58 -3.09 11.26
N THR A 167 1.84 -3.00 9.97
CA THR A 167 2.40 -1.80 9.33
C THR A 167 1.37 -1.22 8.37
N PHE A 168 0.74 -0.13 8.79
CA PHE A 168 -0.23 0.60 7.99
C PHE A 168 0.22 2.06 7.88
N GLY A 169 0.41 2.53 6.66
CA GLY A 169 0.78 3.91 6.35
C GLY A 169 -0.39 4.72 5.83
N TYR A 170 -0.40 6.02 6.05
CA TYR A 170 -1.38 6.95 5.51
C TYR A 170 -0.75 7.80 4.40
N ASN A 171 -1.50 8.02 3.32
CA ASN A 171 -1.06 8.83 2.21
C ASN A 171 -2.22 9.60 1.57
N GLU A 172 -2.00 10.88 1.27
CA GLU A 172 -2.97 11.78 0.63
C GLU A 172 -2.54 12.16 -0.80
N CYS A 173 -1.30 11.86 -1.17
CA CYS A 173 -0.72 12.21 -2.46
C CYS A 173 -1.00 11.14 -3.53
N GLU A 174 -0.69 11.47 -4.78
CA GLU A 174 -0.64 10.48 -5.85
C GLU A 174 0.48 9.47 -5.54
N TRP A 175 0.11 8.18 -5.42
CA TRP A 175 1.01 7.16 -4.91
C TRP A 175 0.71 5.80 -5.57
N TYR A 176 1.42 5.48 -6.64
CA TYR A 176 1.30 4.22 -7.37
C TYR A 176 2.23 3.18 -6.76
N ALA A 177 1.75 1.96 -6.56
CA ALA A 177 2.56 0.91 -5.95
C ALA A 177 2.38 -0.46 -6.59
N ALA A 178 3.36 -1.32 -6.35
CA ALA A 178 3.39 -2.70 -6.81
C ALA A 178 2.30 -3.57 -6.16
N SER A 179 2.06 -4.74 -6.71
CA SER A 179 1.02 -5.67 -6.28
C SER A 179 1.23 -6.29 -4.89
N ASP A 180 2.38 -6.08 -4.29
CA ASP A 180 2.67 -6.45 -2.90
C ASP A 180 2.24 -5.37 -1.88
N VAL A 181 1.48 -4.36 -2.34
CA VAL A 181 0.83 -3.33 -1.53
C VAL A 181 -0.69 -3.42 -1.68
N PHE A 182 -1.40 -3.26 -0.58
CA PHE A 182 -2.86 -3.12 -0.54
C PHE A 182 -3.27 -1.73 -0.10
N PHE A 183 -4.41 -1.28 -0.62
CA PHE A 183 -4.98 0.04 -0.41
C PHE A 183 -6.36 -0.08 0.22
N LEU A 184 -6.60 0.69 1.28
CA LEU A 184 -7.92 0.88 1.89
C LEU A 184 -8.36 2.31 1.59
N THR A 185 -9.50 2.46 0.91
CA THR A 185 -10.05 3.75 0.48
C THR A 185 -11.55 3.81 0.72
N ASN A 186 -12.14 4.98 0.49
CA ASN A 186 -13.59 5.19 0.52
C ASN A 186 -14.25 4.65 1.81
N PRO A 187 -13.89 5.15 3.00
CA PRO A 187 -14.56 4.74 4.21
C PRO A 187 -16.05 5.11 4.14
N LYS A 188 -16.92 4.25 4.67
CA LYS A 188 -18.35 4.56 4.83
C LYS A 188 -18.54 5.74 5.78
N GLU A 189 -19.68 6.40 5.65
CA GLU A 189 -20.12 7.44 6.57
C GLU A 189 -20.06 6.96 8.03
N GLY A 190 -19.53 7.81 8.90
CA GLY A 190 -19.30 7.50 10.31
C GLY A 190 -17.99 6.74 10.57
N TYR A 191 -17.08 6.67 9.59
CA TYR A 191 -15.71 6.17 9.75
C TYR A 191 -14.71 7.13 9.11
N ASP A 192 -13.57 7.32 9.78
CA ASP A 192 -12.45 8.12 9.31
C ASP A 192 -11.22 7.23 9.06
N LEU A 193 -10.47 7.47 7.97
CA LEU A 193 -9.27 6.67 7.66
C LEU A 193 -8.18 6.80 8.72
N LYS A 194 -8.03 7.96 9.36
CA LYS A 194 -7.04 8.16 10.42
C LYS A 194 -7.46 7.45 11.71
N TYR A 195 -8.76 7.41 12.02
CA TYR A 195 -9.27 6.56 13.08
C TYR A 195 -8.92 5.08 12.83
N LEU A 196 -9.22 4.57 11.62
CA LEU A 196 -8.86 3.21 11.24
C LEU A 196 -7.36 2.96 11.33
N LEU A 197 -6.55 3.93 10.91
CA LEU A 197 -5.09 3.87 10.96
C LEU A 197 -4.57 3.71 12.39
N GLY A 198 -5.14 4.47 13.35
CA GLY A 198 -4.82 4.37 14.77
C GLY A 198 -5.11 2.95 15.30
N LEU A 199 -6.32 2.45 15.05
CA LEU A 199 -6.68 1.08 15.45
C LEU A 199 -5.72 0.05 14.83
N LEU A 200 -5.55 0.06 13.50
CA LEU A 200 -4.80 -0.93 12.75
C LEU A 200 -3.31 -0.99 13.15
N ASN A 201 -2.73 0.13 13.60
CA ASN A 201 -1.34 0.19 14.06
C ASN A 201 -1.17 -0.10 15.56
N SER A 202 -2.25 -0.23 16.33
CA SER A 202 -2.19 -0.50 17.78
C SER A 202 -1.68 -1.90 18.11
N LYS A 203 -1.19 -2.08 19.34
CA LYS A 203 -0.73 -3.38 19.86
C LYS A 203 -1.86 -4.40 19.97
N LEU A 204 -3.10 -3.96 20.29
CA LEU A 204 -4.27 -4.83 20.32
C LEU A 204 -4.54 -5.46 18.95
N TYR A 205 -4.44 -4.67 17.89
CA TYR A 205 -4.62 -5.16 16.52
C TYR A 205 -3.45 -6.02 16.06
N PHE A 206 -2.23 -5.72 16.49
CA PHE A 206 -1.11 -6.62 16.24
C PHE A 206 -1.37 -8.00 16.84
N MET A 207 -1.78 -8.07 18.11
CA MET A 207 -2.09 -9.34 18.78
C MET A 207 -3.22 -10.09 18.06
N TRP A 208 -4.27 -9.38 17.63
CA TRP A 208 -5.37 -10.00 16.88
C TRP A 208 -4.89 -10.56 15.54
N LEU A 209 -4.16 -9.78 14.74
CA LEU A 209 -3.59 -10.19 13.46
C LEU A 209 -2.63 -11.38 13.63
N TYR A 210 -1.80 -11.35 14.67
CA TYR A 210 -0.87 -12.43 14.96
C TYR A 210 -1.57 -13.73 15.37
N SER A 211 -2.65 -13.64 16.14
CA SER A 211 -3.37 -14.80 16.70
C SER A 211 -4.46 -15.34 15.78
N LYS A 212 -5.17 -14.49 15.04
CA LYS A 212 -6.34 -14.83 14.22
C LYS A 212 -6.17 -14.55 12.74
N GLY A 213 -5.24 -13.66 12.38
CA GLY A 213 -4.93 -13.35 11.00
C GLY A 213 -4.13 -14.46 10.32
N LYS A 214 -3.90 -14.29 9.01
CA LYS A 214 -3.06 -15.19 8.23
C LYS A 214 -1.58 -14.86 8.43
N ARG A 215 -0.76 -15.89 8.59
CA ARG A 215 0.70 -15.77 8.75
C ARG A 215 1.46 -16.69 7.81
N LYS A 216 2.68 -16.29 7.49
CA LYS A 216 3.70 -17.14 6.87
C LYS A 216 4.95 -17.13 7.74
N GLY A 217 5.11 -18.15 8.60
CA GLY A 217 6.07 -18.13 9.71
C GLY A 217 5.75 -16.96 10.66
N GLU A 218 6.76 -16.18 11.01
CA GLU A 218 6.65 -15.02 11.90
C GLU A 218 6.07 -13.76 11.20
N THR A 219 5.78 -13.83 9.91
CA THR A 219 5.34 -12.68 9.13
C THR A 219 3.81 -12.69 8.98
N LEU A 220 3.16 -11.57 9.26
CA LEU A 220 1.76 -11.35 8.93
C LEU A 220 1.58 -11.37 7.40
N GLU A 221 0.51 -12.00 6.91
CA GLU A 221 0.16 -12.02 5.50
C GLU A 221 -1.16 -11.27 5.28
N LEU A 222 -1.04 -9.99 4.90
CA LEU A 222 -2.14 -9.04 4.71
C LEU A 222 -2.57 -8.99 3.23
N THR A 223 -3.12 -10.10 2.73
CA THR A 223 -3.77 -10.14 1.42
C THR A 223 -5.23 -9.69 1.52
N ALA A 224 -5.93 -9.57 0.38
CA ALA A 224 -7.30 -9.04 0.34
C ALA A 224 -8.26 -9.73 1.34
N THR A 225 -8.24 -11.07 1.43
CA THR A 225 -9.13 -11.81 2.34
C THR A 225 -8.81 -11.53 3.81
N PRO A 226 -7.58 -11.73 4.33
CA PRO A 226 -7.25 -11.39 5.71
C PRO A 226 -7.57 -9.93 6.07
N LEU A 227 -7.26 -8.98 5.17
CA LEU A 227 -7.59 -7.56 5.39
C LEU A 227 -9.10 -7.34 5.51
N SER A 228 -9.87 -7.99 4.62
CA SER A 228 -11.32 -7.82 4.57
C SER A 228 -12.03 -8.28 5.85
N GLU A 229 -11.43 -9.19 6.59
CA GLU A 229 -12.00 -9.81 7.79
C GLU A 229 -11.62 -9.10 9.11
N ILE A 230 -10.75 -8.08 9.04
CA ILE A 230 -10.35 -7.32 10.23
C ILE A 230 -11.59 -6.63 10.83
N PRO A 231 -11.96 -6.92 12.10
CA PRO A 231 -13.09 -6.28 12.74
C PRO A 231 -12.75 -4.87 13.20
N ILE A 232 -13.66 -3.92 13.00
CA ILE A 232 -13.48 -2.52 13.38
C ILE A 232 -14.67 -2.11 14.27
N LYS A 233 -14.38 -1.63 15.46
CA LYS A 233 -15.37 -1.07 16.36
C LYS A 233 -15.78 0.32 15.87
N LYS A 234 -17.08 0.56 15.79
CA LYS A 234 -17.63 1.91 15.66
C LYS A 234 -17.65 2.54 17.05
N CYS A 235 -17.23 3.78 17.14
CA CYS A 235 -17.26 4.58 18.38
C CYS A 235 -18.04 5.87 18.16
N GLY A 236 -18.21 6.65 19.22
CA GLY A 236 -18.79 8.00 19.15
C GLY A 236 -17.85 8.99 18.48
N ASP A 237 -18.41 10.12 18.06
CA ASP A 237 -17.64 11.16 17.35
C ASP A 237 -16.49 11.73 18.19
N ARG A 238 -16.66 11.78 19.53
CA ARG A 238 -15.67 12.31 20.46
C ARG A 238 -14.44 11.38 20.55
N GLU A 239 -14.67 10.08 20.77
CA GLU A 239 -13.58 9.08 20.83
C GLU A 239 -12.86 9.00 19.48
N MET A 240 -13.61 9.03 18.38
CA MET A 240 -13.04 9.06 17.04
C MET A 240 -12.14 10.28 16.85
N ALA A 241 -12.60 11.47 17.21
CA ALA A 241 -11.83 12.70 17.11
C ALA A 241 -10.55 12.66 17.95
N SER A 242 -10.59 12.07 19.15
CA SER A 242 -9.41 11.93 20.01
C SER A 242 -8.33 11.05 19.35
N VAL A 243 -8.74 9.92 18.75
CA VAL A 243 -7.81 9.06 18.01
C VAL A 243 -7.25 9.77 16.77
N VAL A 244 -8.10 10.46 16.00
CA VAL A 244 -7.68 11.20 14.78
C VAL A 244 -6.65 12.28 15.13
N LEU A 245 -6.85 13.06 16.20
CA LEU A 245 -5.90 14.11 16.64
C LEU A 245 -4.53 13.51 17.01
N LEU A 246 -4.50 12.37 17.71
CA LEU A 246 -3.25 11.68 18.03
C LEU A 246 -2.56 11.16 16.76
N VAL A 247 -3.31 10.58 15.85
CA VAL A 247 -2.77 10.08 14.56
C VAL A 247 -2.18 11.23 13.74
N ASP A 248 -2.84 12.40 13.68
CA ASP A 248 -2.29 13.58 13.01
C ASP A 248 -0.98 14.05 13.66
N SER A 249 -0.93 14.04 14.99
CA SER A 249 0.28 14.37 15.74
C SER A 249 1.42 13.38 15.45
N ILE A 250 1.12 12.07 15.41
CA ILE A 250 2.09 11.02 15.07
C ILE A 250 2.60 11.22 13.64
N ILE A 251 1.72 11.41 12.66
CA ILE A 251 2.11 11.62 11.26
C ILE A 251 3.03 12.85 11.14
N SER A 252 2.65 13.95 11.79
CA SER A 252 3.44 15.19 11.79
C SER A 252 4.83 14.98 12.40
N ALA A 253 4.90 14.31 13.55
CA ALA A 253 6.17 14.03 14.24
C ALA A 253 7.08 13.10 13.42
N LYS A 254 6.51 12.02 12.85
CA LYS A 254 7.27 11.08 12.01
C LYS A 254 7.83 11.75 10.75
N LYS A 255 7.08 12.65 10.10
CA LYS A 255 7.56 13.44 8.95
C LYS A 255 8.74 14.35 9.31
N GLN A 256 8.86 14.71 10.60
CA GLN A 256 9.99 15.50 11.13
C GLN A 256 11.11 14.64 11.70
N GLY A 257 11.03 13.31 11.60
CA GLY A 257 12.01 12.38 12.15
C GLY A 257 12.04 12.32 13.68
N LYS A 258 10.97 12.77 14.36
CA LYS A 258 10.85 12.75 15.83
C LYS A 258 10.38 11.39 16.33
N ASP A 259 10.75 11.06 17.57
CA ASP A 259 10.18 9.90 18.28
C ASP A 259 8.69 10.09 18.54
N THR A 260 7.92 9.03 18.33
CA THR A 260 6.46 9.00 18.50
C THR A 260 5.97 8.00 19.52
N SER A 261 6.88 7.33 20.23
CA SER A 261 6.56 6.25 21.16
C SER A 261 5.52 6.64 22.21
N ALA A 262 5.62 7.83 22.78
CA ALA A 262 4.65 8.33 23.75
C ALA A 262 3.24 8.53 23.14
N LEU A 263 3.16 9.04 21.92
CA LEU A 263 1.87 9.23 21.21
C LEU A 263 1.28 7.86 20.78
N GLU A 264 2.11 6.93 20.35
CA GLU A 264 1.67 5.57 20.00
C GLU A 264 1.14 4.83 21.24
N ASN A 265 1.77 5.00 22.42
CA ASN A 265 1.26 4.47 23.68
C ASN A 265 -0.10 5.10 24.07
N GLN A 266 -0.32 6.39 23.77
CA GLN A 266 -1.63 7.02 23.97
C GLN A 266 -2.71 6.43 23.03
N ILE A 267 -2.37 6.11 21.79
CA ILE A 267 -3.26 5.37 20.90
C ILE A 267 -3.62 4.00 21.50
N ASP A 268 -2.60 3.24 21.96
CA ASP A 268 -2.83 1.94 22.57
C ASP A 268 -3.75 2.04 23.79
N PHE A 269 -3.52 3.04 24.65
CA PHE A 269 -4.36 3.34 25.83
C PHE A 269 -5.83 3.56 25.43
N LEU A 270 -6.10 4.47 24.48
CA LEU A 270 -7.46 4.73 24.01
C LEU A 270 -8.09 3.50 23.37
N VAL A 271 -7.33 2.72 22.61
CA VAL A 271 -7.82 1.50 21.98
C VAL A 271 -8.17 0.43 23.02
N TYR A 272 -7.38 0.27 24.08
CA TYR A 272 -7.70 -0.67 25.16
C TYR A 272 -9.00 -0.31 25.86
N HIS A 273 -9.22 0.97 26.18
CA HIS A 273 -10.49 1.45 26.77
C HIS A 273 -11.64 1.31 25.79
N LEU A 274 -11.48 1.70 24.54
CA LEU A 274 -12.47 1.54 23.49
C LEU A 274 -13.00 0.11 23.42
N TYR A 275 -12.15 -0.91 23.61
CA TYR A 275 -12.52 -2.32 23.62
C TYR A 275 -12.91 -2.84 25.02
N GLY A 276 -12.90 -2.00 26.04
CA GLY A 276 -13.24 -2.35 27.41
C GLY A 276 -12.33 -3.45 27.98
N LEU A 277 -11.03 -3.40 27.72
CA LEU A 277 -10.08 -4.33 28.32
C LEU A 277 -9.96 -4.02 29.81
N THR A 278 -9.81 -5.06 30.62
CA THR A 278 -9.30 -4.91 31.99
C THR A 278 -7.79 -4.71 31.95
N TYR A 279 -7.20 -4.17 33.01
CA TYR A 279 -5.73 -4.01 33.04
C TYR A 279 -4.99 -5.34 32.89
N ASP A 280 -5.52 -6.43 33.47
CA ASP A 280 -4.94 -7.77 33.31
C ASP A 280 -4.99 -8.26 31.85
N GLU A 281 -6.03 -7.91 31.10
CA GLU A 281 -6.12 -8.17 29.65
C GLU A 281 -5.13 -7.28 28.87
N VAL A 282 -4.88 -6.03 29.32
CA VAL A 282 -3.83 -5.16 28.75
C VAL A 282 -2.46 -5.81 28.90
N LEU A 283 -2.12 -6.36 30.07
CA LEU A 283 -0.85 -7.05 30.30
C LEU A 283 -0.68 -8.31 29.42
N ILE A 284 -1.77 -8.94 28.98
CA ILE A 284 -1.70 -10.03 27.99
C ILE A 284 -1.37 -9.51 26.60
N VAL A 285 -1.94 -8.34 26.22
CA VAL A 285 -1.72 -7.72 24.90
C VAL A 285 -0.33 -7.06 24.83
N ASP A 286 0.08 -6.39 25.89
CA ASP A 286 1.29 -5.59 26.02
C ASP A 286 1.94 -5.81 27.39
N PRO A 287 2.71 -6.90 27.56
CA PRO A 287 3.35 -7.21 28.86
C PRO A 287 4.31 -6.13 29.35
N GLU A 288 4.85 -5.31 28.43
CA GLU A 288 5.80 -4.24 28.72
C GLU A 288 5.14 -2.85 28.64
N THR A 289 3.82 -2.78 28.82
CA THR A 289 3.10 -1.50 28.76
C THR A 289 3.67 -0.50 29.76
N PRO A 290 3.94 0.76 29.36
CA PRO A 290 4.37 1.80 30.30
C PRO A 290 3.21 2.35 31.14
N ILE A 291 1.97 1.94 30.87
CA ILE A 291 0.75 2.41 31.53
C ILE A 291 0.64 1.70 32.88
N SER A 292 0.56 2.44 33.99
CA SER A 292 0.32 1.86 35.30
C SER A 292 -1.14 1.42 35.47
N ARG A 293 -1.38 0.46 36.40
CA ARG A 293 -2.75 0.04 36.73
C ARG A 293 -3.61 1.19 37.25
N GLU A 294 -3.01 2.01 38.13
CA GLU A 294 -3.70 3.15 38.72
C GLU A 294 -4.13 4.19 37.66
N GLU A 295 -3.24 4.50 36.72
CA GLU A 295 -3.52 5.38 35.61
C GLU A 295 -4.60 4.81 34.69
N TYR A 296 -4.54 3.51 34.38
CA TYR A 296 -5.48 2.83 33.53
C TYR A 296 -6.89 2.81 34.15
N GLU A 297 -7.01 2.39 35.42
CA GLU A 297 -8.29 2.24 36.12
C GLU A 297 -8.91 3.58 36.56
N ALA A 298 -8.10 4.66 36.65
CA ALA A 298 -8.58 6.01 36.95
C ALA A 298 -9.23 6.71 35.75
N TYR A 299 -9.00 6.21 34.52
CA TYR A 299 -9.58 6.80 33.30
C TYR A 299 -11.10 6.63 33.31
N LYS A 300 -11.80 7.75 33.22
CA LYS A 300 -13.27 7.78 33.02
C LYS A 300 -13.51 8.32 31.62
N GLU A 301 -14.30 7.60 30.84
CA GLU A 301 -14.88 8.14 29.61
C GLU A 301 -15.88 9.25 30.05
N ASP A 302 -15.49 10.51 29.85
CA ASP A 302 -16.38 11.67 30.08
C ASP A 302 -17.43 11.80 28.97
#